data_805f37884756a6c0892894117203b67a
#
_entry.id   805f37884756a6c0892894117203b67a
#
_cell.length_a   1.000
_cell.length_b   1.000
_cell.length_c   1.000
_cell.angle_alpha   90.00
_cell.angle_beta   90.00
_cell.angle_gamma   90.00
#
_symmetry.space_group_name_H-M   'P 1'
#
loop_
_entity.id
_entity.type
_entity.pdbx_description
1 polymer ?
#
loop_
_entity_poly.entity_id
_entity_poly.type
_entity_poly.pdbx_seq_one_letter_code
_entity_poly.pdbx_strand_id
1 'polypeptide(L)'
;MAEGLPKPPPPPDGEGPTNASTGCQYSAKEKTFLQRLDAFFDAHGLQPVGKRMAYAYVQMMASDKDGTFKRVQPWLLNQLNGARKLPEGMSPWQRGCPGLIPGLRSMPFWETPEVRAESLPWVEGLESSFEVIKAELLSLRGQNAFRPYRAPTSKSATAAEDGIGSVSHDAGEWNVYYLFLHNMDFEGNQERCPVTCDAIEAIGTQYHHAFFSALAPGTHITKHHGPTNKKLRCHLPLVVPEGKCRLRAGDEVRTLEEGKCVIFDDSFEHEAWNDDPEAPRIVLILDIWHPDLQKKEVKFLDYLQQAALKAEKKMVQARDAAKGGAEEDSDAARLTAAMAVGDGEAVETRLYDNFFTVIQAAPDFGGS
;
A
#
# COMPACT_ATOMS: atom_id res chain seq x y z
N MET A 1 -29.15 17.38 -8.99
CA MET A 1 -28.42 18.66 -8.84
C MET A 1 -27.34 18.40 -7.80
N ALA A 2 -26.09 18.35 -8.20
CA ALA A 2 -24.98 18.18 -7.27
C ALA A 2 -24.84 19.48 -6.48
N GLU A 3 -25.12 19.46 -5.19
CA GLU A 3 -24.76 20.56 -4.31
C GLU A 3 -23.25 20.68 -4.34
N GLY A 4 -22.74 21.80 -4.89
CA GLY A 4 -21.32 22.05 -4.96
C GLY A 4 -20.67 22.03 -3.57
N LEU A 5 -19.40 21.60 -3.51
CA LEU A 5 -18.62 21.69 -2.28
C LEU A 5 -18.62 23.14 -1.76
N PRO A 6 -18.80 23.35 -0.45
CA PRO A 6 -18.63 24.66 0.13
C PRO A 6 -17.23 25.19 -0.08
N LYS A 7 -17.09 26.51 -0.25
CA LYS A 7 -15.77 27.14 -0.36
C LYS A 7 -14.95 26.85 0.90
N PRO A 8 -13.67 26.47 0.75
CA PRO A 8 -12.80 26.23 1.90
C PRO A 8 -12.57 27.51 2.72
N PRO A 9 -12.24 27.42 4.00
CA PRO A 9 -11.91 28.56 4.83
C PRO A 9 -10.60 29.20 4.34
N PRO A 10 -10.42 30.48 4.65
CA PRO A 10 -9.09 31.06 4.61
C PRO A 10 -8.17 30.28 5.55
N PRO A 11 -6.85 30.22 5.23
CA PRO A 11 -5.89 29.51 6.07
C PRO A 11 -5.97 30.00 7.52
N PRO A 12 -5.79 29.12 8.52
CA PRO A 12 -5.76 29.53 9.92
C PRO A 12 -4.66 30.57 10.12
N ASP A 13 -5.03 31.67 10.79
CA ASP A 13 -4.17 32.82 11.01
C ASP A 13 -2.91 32.45 11.78
N GLY A 14 -1.78 32.43 11.08
CA GLY A 14 -0.48 32.71 11.67
C GLY A 14 -0.19 34.18 11.36
N GLU A 15 0.04 34.97 12.37
CA GLU A 15 0.22 36.41 12.35
C GLU A 15 1.00 36.93 11.13
N GLY A 16 0.28 37.51 10.17
CA GLY A 16 0.75 38.32 9.06
C GLY A 16 -0.15 39.53 8.95
N PRO A 17 0.27 40.64 8.33
CA PRO A 17 -0.31 41.99 8.52
C PRO A 17 -1.80 41.99 8.21
N THR A 18 -2.54 42.57 9.15
CA THR A 18 -3.97 42.87 9.09
C THR A 18 -4.35 43.64 7.87
N ASN A 19 -5.05 43.01 6.92
CA ASN A 19 -5.88 43.70 5.95
C ASN A 19 -7.35 43.37 6.21
N ALA A 20 -8.14 44.44 6.27
CA ALA A 20 -9.53 44.45 6.64
C ALA A 20 -10.38 43.35 5.96
N SER A 21 -10.99 42.55 6.73
CA SER A 21 -11.84 41.42 6.42
C SER A 21 -13.12 41.85 5.69
N THR A 22 -13.36 41.32 4.52
CA THR A 22 -14.72 40.96 4.12
C THR A 22 -15.05 39.67 4.89
N GLY A 23 -15.77 39.81 5.99
CA GLY A 23 -16.19 38.67 6.82
C GLY A 23 -17.09 37.73 6.02
N CYS A 24 -16.53 36.68 5.46
CA CYS A 24 -17.28 35.60 4.84
C CYS A 24 -18.00 34.81 5.93
N GLN A 25 -19.29 35.06 6.10
CA GLN A 25 -20.11 34.32 7.04
C GLN A 25 -20.46 32.94 6.43
N TYR A 26 -19.79 31.90 6.89
CA TYR A 26 -20.14 30.52 6.52
C TYR A 26 -21.49 30.14 7.13
N SER A 27 -22.34 29.48 6.34
CA SER A 27 -23.54 28.82 6.82
C SER A 27 -23.22 27.74 7.86
N ALA A 28 -24.19 27.32 8.64
CA ALA A 28 -23.99 26.23 9.61
C ALA A 28 -23.54 24.92 8.93
N LYS A 29 -24.07 24.65 7.72
CA LYS A 29 -23.70 23.45 6.92
C LYS A 29 -22.23 23.53 6.45
N GLU A 30 -21.79 24.69 5.99
CA GLU A 30 -20.39 24.92 5.59
C GLU A 30 -19.44 24.81 6.79
N LYS A 31 -19.80 25.37 7.95
CA LYS A 31 -18.98 25.23 9.17
C LYS A 31 -18.81 23.76 9.57
N THR A 32 -19.89 22.99 9.51
CA THR A 32 -19.83 21.54 9.81
C THR A 32 -18.96 20.80 8.82
N PHE A 33 -19.06 21.11 7.51
CA PHE A 33 -18.19 20.51 6.48
C PHE A 33 -16.72 20.83 6.75
N LEU A 34 -16.39 22.09 7.04
CA LEU A 34 -15.02 22.53 7.28
C LEU A 34 -14.43 21.89 8.54
N GLN A 35 -15.23 21.73 9.61
CA GLN A 35 -14.81 21.01 10.81
C GLN A 35 -14.49 19.53 10.51
N ARG A 36 -15.31 18.86 9.71
CA ARG A 36 -15.06 17.47 9.29
C ARG A 36 -13.82 17.35 8.40
N LEU A 37 -13.64 18.31 7.48
CA LEU A 37 -12.47 18.37 6.61
C LEU A 37 -11.19 18.58 7.42
N ASP A 38 -11.24 19.46 8.42
CA ASP A 38 -10.12 19.70 9.33
C ASP A 38 -9.77 18.45 10.14
N ALA A 39 -10.76 17.78 10.70
CA ALA A 39 -10.57 16.51 11.40
C ALA A 39 -10.03 15.41 10.48
N PHE A 40 -10.45 15.34 9.22
CA PHE A 40 -9.92 14.43 8.23
C PHE A 40 -8.44 14.71 7.93
N PHE A 41 -8.07 15.98 7.76
CA PHE A 41 -6.68 16.35 7.54
C PHE A 41 -5.79 16.09 8.76
N ASP A 42 -6.32 16.29 9.97
CA ASP A 42 -5.62 15.93 11.21
C ASP A 42 -5.39 14.42 11.31
N ALA A 43 -6.41 13.62 10.98
CA ALA A 43 -6.29 12.16 10.93
C ALA A 43 -5.26 11.67 9.89
N HIS A 44 -4.96 12.47 8.87
CA HIS A 44 -3.89 12.25 7.90
C HIS A 44 -2.56 12.93 8.32
N GLY A 45 -2.44 13.40 9.54
CA GLY A 45 -1.21 13.98 10.07
C GLY A 45 -0.76 15.29 9.42
N LEU A 46 -1.68 16.00 8.76
CA LEU A 46 -1.36 17.26 8.09
C LEU A 46 -1.17 18.40 9.11
N GLN A 47 0.01 18.95 9.14
CA GLN A 47 0.35 20.15 9.90
C GLN A 47 -0.20 21.42 9.18
N PRO A 48 -0.21 22.61 9.83
CA PRO A 48 -0.83 23.82 9.26
C PRO A 48 -0.45 24.15 7.81
N VAL A 49 0.82 23.98 7.44
CA VAL A 49 1.27 24.20 6.05
C VAL A 49 0.68 23.15 5.11
N GLY A 50 0.66 21.89 5.53
CA GLY A 50 0.07 20.80 4.77
C GLY A 50 -1.44 20.96 4.60
N LYS A 51 -2.15 21.40 5.64
CA LYS A 51 -3.57 21.72 5.55
C LYS A 51 -3.85 22.78 4.48
N ARG A 52 -3.05 23.84 4.41
CA ARG A 52 -3.19 24.87 3.36
C ARG A 52 -3.09 24.28 1.96
N MET A 53 -2.16 23.38 1.72
CA MET A 53 -2.04 22.69 0.43
C MET A 53 -3.26 21.79 0.16
N ALA A 54 -3.73 21.06 1.16
CA ALA A 54 -4.91 20.21 1.03
C ALA A 54 -6.17 21.04 0.75
N TYR A 55 -6.34 22.17 1.41
CA TYR A 55 -7.43 23.11 1.12
C TYR A 55 -7.37 23.65 -0.31
N ALA A 56 -6.18 23.94 -0.84
CA ALA A 56 -6.03 24.34 -2.24
C ALA A 56 -6.53 23.24 -3.21
N TYR A 57 -6.24 21.97 -2.92
CA TYR A 57 -6.80 20.85 -3.70
C TYR A 57 -8.34 20.80 -3.59
N VAL A 58 -8.92 20.99 -2.41
CA VAL A 58 -10.38 21.04 -2.23
C VAL A 58 -11.00 22.20 -3.02
N GLN A 59 -10.35 23.37 -3.06
CA GLN A 59 -10.78 24.49 -3.91
C GLN A 59 -10.73 24.13 -5.39
N MET A 60 -9.65 23.47 -5.83
CA MET A 60 -9.54 23.00 -7.22
C MET A 60 -10.66 22.02 -7.55
N MET A 61 -10.98 21.08 -6.65
CA MET A 61 -12.10 20.15 -6.82
C MET A 61 -13.45 20.86 -6.90
N ALA A 62 -13.68 21.86 -6.04
CA ALA A 62 -14.92 22.64 -6.04
C ALA A 62 -15.12 23.50 -7.31
N SER A 63 -14.02 23.92 -7.95
CA SER A 63 -14.01 24.71 -9.20
C SER A 63 -13.73 23.87 -10.45
N ASP A 64 -13.73 22.54 -10.34
CA ASP A 64 -13.35 21.62 -11.41
C ASP A 64 -14.39 21.60 -12.54
N LYS A 65 -14.12 22.37 -13.59
CA LYS A 65 -14.96 22.43 -14.78
C LYS A 65 -14.66 21.32 -15.79
N ASP A 66 -13.45 20.77 -15.73
CA ASP A 66 -12.92 19.81 -16.68
C ASP A 66 -13.19 18.36 -16.24
N GLY A 67 -13.75 18.18 -15.04
CA GLY A 67 -14.04 16.87 -14.49
C GLY A 67 -12.80 16.09 -14.06
N THR A 68 -11.68 16.77 -13.84
CA THR A 68 -10.42 16.15 -13.41
C THR A 68 -10.56 15.44 -12.07
N PHE A 69 -11.35 15.98 -11.13
CA PHE A 69 -11.56 15.44 -9.79
C PHE A 69 -12.93 14.79 -9.57
N LYS A 70 -13.66 14.49 -10.66
CA LYS A 70 -15.03 13.97 -10.58
C LYS A 70 -15.19 12.71 -9.73
N ARG A 71 -14.11 11.92 -9.55
CA ARG A 71 -14.08 10.70 -8.73
C ARG A 71 -13.60 10.99 -7.32
N VAL A 72 -12.56 11.79 -7.18
CA VAL A 72 -11.94 12.09 -5.88
C VAL A 72 -12.86 12.95 -5.01
N GLN A 73 -13.66 13.83 -5.61
CA GLN A 73 -14.62 14.66 -4.88
C GLN A 73 -15.66 13.82 -4.12
N PRO A 74 -16.44 12.92 -4.74
CA PRO A 74 -17.38 12.07 -4.00
C PRO A 74 -16.69 11.11 -3.03
N TRP A 75 -15.49 10.61 -3.36
CA TRP A 75 -14.68 9.84 -2.42
C TRP A 75 -14.38 10.64 -1.16
N LEU A 76 -13.87 11.87 -1.29
CA LEU A 76 -13.58 12.74 -0.15
C LEU A 76 -14.81 12.99 0.70
N LEU A 77 -15.96 13.28 0.09
CA LEU A 77 -17.24 13.48 0.79
C LEU A 77 -17.67 12.23 1.57
N ASN A 78 -17.49 11.05 0.98
CA ASN A 78 -17.78 9.78 1.66
C ASN A 78 -16.87 9.56 2.87
N GLN A 79 -15.57 9.85 2.75
CA GLN A 79 -14.63 9.77 3.87
C GLN A 79 -15.02 10.73 5.00
N LEU A 80 -15.35 11.99 4.68
CA LEU A 80 -15.78 12.99 5.66
C LEU A 80 -17.08 12.63 6.37
N ASN A 81 -17.98 11.93 5.69
CA ASN A 81 -19.27 11.53 6.25
C ASN A 81 -19.23 10.19 6.98
N GLY A 82 -18.11 9.49 6.98
CA GLY A 82 -17.97 8.14 7.55
C GLY A 82 -18.87 7.10 6.86
N ALA A 83 -19.34 7.39 5.65
CA ALA A 83 -20.24 6.52 4.91
C ALA A 83 -19.47 5.35 4.31
N ARG A 84 -19.73 4.15 4.78
CA ARG A 84 -19.21 2.89 4.19
C ARG A 84 -20.17 2.29 3.16
N LYS A 85 -20.79 3.14 2.33
CA LYS A 85 -21.68 2.67 1.28
C LYS A 85 -20.84 2.29 0.06
N LEU A 86 -21.07 1.08 -0.46
CA LEU A 86 -20.45 0.65 -1.71
C LEU A 86 -20.84 1.64 -2.83
N PRO A 87 -19.87 2.30 -3.50
CA PRO A 87 -20.17 3.19 -4.62
C PRO A 87 -20.87 2.46 -5.76
N GLU A 88 -21.69 3.20 -6.52
CA GLU A 88 -22.33 2.65 -7.71
C GLU A 88 -21.29 2.15 -8.73
N GLY A 89 -21.55 1.02 -9.36
CA GLY A 89 -20.67 0.40 -10.35
C GLY A 89 -19.50 -0.42 -9.74
N MET A 90 -19.38 -0.48 -8.40
CA MET A 90 -18.37 -1.33 -7.75
C MET A 90 -18.91 -2.76 -7.56
N SER A 91 -17.99 -3.72 -7.61
CA SER A 91 -18.32 -5.14 -7.37
C SER A 91 -18.75 -5.39 -5.93
N PRO A 92 -19.75 -6.27 -5.69
CA PRO A 92 -20.06 -6.73 -4.34
C PRO A 92 -18.88 -7.32 -3.58
N TRP A 93 -17.88 -7.87 -4.29
CA TRP A 93 -16.64 -8.40 -3.73
C TRP A 93 -15.70 -7.33 -3.17
N GLN A 94 -15.97 -6.05 -3.41
CA GLN A 94 -15.21 -4.92 -2.84
C GLN A 94 -15.86 -4.33 -1.58
N ARG A 95 -16.96 -4.89 -1.09
CA ARG A 95 -17.75 -4.32 0.03
C ARG A 95 -16.94 -4.15 1.32
N GLY A 96 -15.92 -4.98 1.56
CA GLY A 96 -15.04 -4.89 2.73
C GLY A 96 -13.93 -3.85 2.60
N CYS A 97 -13.67 -3.32 1.41
CA CYS A 97 -12.64 -2.31 1.19
C CYS A 97 -13.08 -0.93 1.71
N PRO A 98 -12.32 -0.29 2.62
CA PRO A 98 -12.72 0.97 3.25
C PRO A 98 -12.56 2.21 2.37
N GLY A 99 -11.66 2.19 1.38
CA GLY A 99 -11.22 3.37 0.64
C GLY A 99 -11.55 3.36 -0.85
N LEU A 100 -12.77 2.95 -1.24
CA LEU A 100 -13.18 2.87 -2.64
C LEU A 100 -13.38 4.25 -3.28
N ILE A 101 -12.67 4.51 -4.37
CA ILE A 101 -12.86 5.65 -5.26
C ILE A 101 -13.87 5.25 -6.35
N PRO A 102 -14.99 5.96 -6.49
CA PRO A 102 -16.01 5.62 -7.49
C PRO A 102 -15.51 5.88 -8.91
N GLY A 103 -16.07 5.15 -9.89
CA GLY A 103 -15.81 5.38 -11.32
C GLY A 103 -14.43 4.96 -11.83
N LEU A 104 -13.68 4.20 -11.06
CA LEU A 104 -12.54 3.42 -11.54
C LEU A 104 -13.07 2.10 -12.10
N ARG A 105 -12.43 1.54 -13.14
CA ARG A 105 -12.76 0.20 -13.64
C ARG A 105 -12.59 -0.81 -12.52
N SER A 106 -13.59 -1.66 -12.33
CA SER A 106 -13.62 -2.64 -11.25
C SER A 106 -13.53 -4.04 -11.84
N MET A 107 -12.35 -4.61 -11.88
CA MET A 107 -12.07 -5.95 -12.39
C MET A 107 -11.17 -6.69 -11.40
N PRO A 108 -11.48 -7.97 -11.08
CA PRO A 108 -10.66 -8.72 -10.12
C PRO A 108 -9.24 -8.94 -10.67
N PHE A 109 -9.09 -9.28 -11.98
CA PHE A 109 -7.80 -9.46 -12.64
C PHE A 109 -7.66 -8.58 -13.88
N TRP A 110 -6.43 -8.12 -14.13
CA TRP A 110 -6.06 -7.17 -15.19
C TRP A 110 -5.10 -7.83 -16.18
N GLU A 111 -5.56 -8.88 -16.88
CA GLU A 111 -4.67 -9.80 -17.59
C GLU A 111 -4.97 -9.95 -19.09
N THR A 112 -6.12 -9.45 -19.58
CA THR A 112 -6.41 -9.61 -21.02
C THR A 112 -5.38 -8.87 -21.86
N PRO A 113 -5.06 -9.36 -23.07
CA PRO A 113 -4.06 -8.73 -23.94
C PRO A 113 -4.35 -7.25 -24.20
N GLU A 114 -5.64 -6.88 -24.35
CA GLU A 114 -6.08 -5.52 -24.58
C GLU A 114 -5.81 -4.63 -23.36
N VAL A 115 -6.14 -5.13 -22.17
CA VAL A 115 -5.90 -4.42 -20.90
C VAL A 115 -4.42 -4.25 -20.64
N ARG A 116 -3.61 -5.29 -20.88
CA ARG A 116 -2.15 -5.21 -20.74
C ARG A 116 -1.56 -4.18 -21.72
N ALA A 117 -1.95 -4.20 -22.98
CA ALA A 117 -1.43 -3.27 -24.00
C ALA A 117 -1.83 -1.81 -23.71
N GLU A 118 -3.08 -1.56 -23.30
CA GLU A 118 -3.59 -0.22 -23.06
C GLU A 118 -3.14 0.37 -21.73
N SER A 119 -3.20 -0.43 -20.66
CA SER A 119 -3.11 0.06 -19.28
C SER A 119 -1.82 -0.33 -18.57
N LEU A 120 -1.13 -1.38 -18.99
CA LEU A 120 -0.01 -2.01 -18.30
C LEU A 120 1.18 -2.33 -19.24
N PRO A 121 1.63 -1.39 -20.09
CA PRO A 121 2.66 -1.66 -21.12
C PRO A 121 4.04 -2.02 -20.52
N TRP A 122 4.26 -1.77 -19.24
CA TRP A 122 5.48 -2.08 -18.51
C TRP A 122 5.63 -3.57 -18.13
N VAL A 123 4.56 -4.36 -18.22
CA VAL A 123 4.54 -5.76 -17.75
C VAL A 123 5.55 -6.63 -18.49
N GLU A 124 5.65 -6.48 -19.80
CA GLU A 124 6.60 -7.23 -20.62
C GLU A 124 8.06 -6.95 -20.19
N GLY A 125 8.38 -5.69 -19.89
CA GLY A 125 9.69 -5.29 -19.38
C GLY A 125 10.01 -5.92 -18.01
N LEU A 126 9.05 -5.98 -17.12
CA LEU A 126 9.22 -6.61 -15.81
C LEU A 126 9.36 -8.14 -15.94
N GLU A 127 8.52 -8.80 -16.76
CA GLU A 127 8.60 -10.23 -17.01
C GLU A 127 9.94 -10.61 -17.68
N SER A 128 10.48 -9.79 -18.58
CA SER A 128 11.78 -10.04 -19.21
C SER A 128 12.97 -9.90 -18.25
N SER A 129 12.77 -9.20 -17.12
CA SER A 129 13.77 -9.07 -16.06
C SER A 129 13.74 -10.22 -15.04
N PHE A 130 12.87 -11.21 -15.22
CA PHE A 130 12.61 -12.29 -14.26
C PHE A 130 13.88 -12.99 -13.77
N GLU A 131 14.75 -13.44 -14.68
CA GLU A 131 15.95 -14.23 -14.32
C GLU A 131 16.92 -13.43 -13.45
N VAL A 132 17.12 -12.15 -13.75
CA VAL A 132 18.04 -11.31 -12.98
C VAL A 132 17.45 -10.93 -11.63
N ILE A 133 16.13 -10.66 -11.54
CA ILE A 133 15.42 -10.42 -10.28
C ILE A 133 15.45 -11.66 -9.40
N LYS A 134 15.23 -12.85 -9.97
CA LYS A 134 15.34 -14.13 -9.27
C LYS A 134 16.75 -14.37 -8.75
N ALA A 135 17.78 -14.06 -9.53
CA ALA A 135 19.18 -14.19 -9.09
C ALA A 135 19.50 -13.27 -7.91
N GLU A 136 19.07 -11.99 -7.93
CA GLU A 136 19.23 -11.08 -6.79
C GLU A 136 18.51 -11.60 -5.54
N LEU A 137 17.25 -12.03 -5.66
CA LEU A 137 16.52 -12.65 -4.54
C LEU A 137 17.33 -13.83 -3.96
N LEU A 138 17.82 -14.74 -4.77
CA LEU A 138 18.55 -15.91 -4.30
C LEU A 138 19.90 -15.55 -3.67
N SER A 139 20.51 -14.43 -4.05
CA SER A 139 21.74 -13.92 -3.44
C SER A 139 21.54 -13.46 -1.99
N LEU A 140 20.30 -13.18 -1.59
CA LEU A 140 19.96 -12.80 -0.21
C LEU A 140 19.98 -13.99 0.76
N ARG A 141 20.20 -15.23 0.29
CA ARG A 141 20.33 -16.42 1.15
C ARG A 141 21.42 -16.20 2.21
N GLY A 142 21.10 -16.53 3.46
CA GLY A 142 22.03 -16.35 4.58
C GLY A 142 22.16 -14.92 5.12
N GLN A 143 21.34 -13.98 4.63
CA GLN A 143 21.31 -12.59 5.13
C GLN A 143 20.06 -12.36 6.02
N ASN A 144 20.24 -11.72 7.18
CA ASN A 144 19.18 -11.56 8.21
C ASN A 144 18.26 -10.36 7.95
N ALA A 145 17.64 -10.26 6.76
CA ALA A 145 16.88 -9.08 6.38
C ALA A 145 15.38 -9.28 6.13
N PHE A 146 14.90 -10.53 6.16
CA PHE A 146 13.47 -10.83 5.98
C PHE A 146 12.71 -10.75 7.30
N ARG A 147 11.45 -10.29 7.26
CA ARG A 147 10.64 -10.00 8.45
C ARG A 147 9.23 -10.54 8.29
N PRO A 148 8.56 -10.95 9.38
CA PRO A 148 7.13 -11.24 9.34
C PRO A 148 6.35 -10.08 8.74
N TYR A 149 5.40 -10.37 7.87
CA TYR A 149 4.55 -9.34 7.29
C TYR A 149 3.75 -8.62 8.39
N ARG A 150 3.77 -7.30 8.31
CA ARG A 150 2.88 -6.43 9.06
C ARG A 150 2.33 -5.39 8.09
N ALA A 151 1.03 -5.10 8.17
CA ALA A 151 0.49 -4.01 7.39
C ALA A 151 1.15 -2.68 7.81
N PRO A 152 1.39 -1.76 6.88
CA PRO A 152 2.18 -0.55 7.15
C PRO A 152 1.38 0.53 7.91
N THR A 153 0.50 0.14 8.84
CA THR A 153 -0.27 1.08 9.67
C THR A 153 -0.10 0.74 11.15
N SER A 154 -0.06 1.76 12.02
CA SER A 154 0.13 1.58 13.46
C SER A 154 -0.99 0.76 14.10
N LYS A 155 -2.21 0.88 13.55
CA LYS A 155 -3.35 0.08 13.99
C LYS A 155 -3.14 -1.41 13.74
N SER A 156 -2.51 -1.77 12.64
CA SER A 156 -2.22 -3.17 12.34
C SER A 156 -1.05 -3.74 13.13
N ALA A 157 -0.14 -2.90 13.61
CA ALA A 157 0.96 -3.35 14.49
C ALA A 157 0.47 -3.73 15.89
N THR A 158 -0.65 -3.14 16.34
CA THR A 158 -1.23 -3.37 17.67
C THR A 158 -2.50 -4.19 17.65
N ALA A 159 -3.14 -4.35 16.51
CA ALA A 159 -4.49 -4.86 16.34
C ALA A 159 -4.55 -6.30 15.84
N ALA A 160 -3.75 -7.18 16.42
CA ALA A 160 -4.03 -8.62 16.33
C ALA A 160 -5.43 -8.96 16.90
N GLU A 161 -6.06 -8.00 17.62
CA GLU A 161 -7.33 -8.21 18.32
C GLU A 161 -8.56 -7.67 17.59
N ASP A 162 -8.42 -6.67 16.67
CA ASP A 162 -9.59 -6.05 16.02
C ASP A 162 -9.75 -6.36 14.52
N GLY A 163 -8.84 -7.10 13.92
CA GLY A 163 -8.92 -7.57 12.52
C GLY A 163 -8.84 -6.48 11.46
N ILE A 164 -8.68 -5.21 11.86
CA ILE A 164 -8.62 -4.09 10.92
C ILE A 164 -7.16 -3.84 10.54
N GLY A 165 -6.81 -4.15 9.28
CA GLY A 165 -5.48 -3.90 8.71
C GLY A 165 -4.44 -4.99 8.98
N SER A 166 -4.79 -6.08 9.67
CA SER A 166 -3.97 -7.29 9.76
C SER A 166 -4.44 -8.31 8.74
N VAL A 167 -3.53 -8.74 7.88
CA VAL A 167 -3.75 -9.94 7.08
C VAL A 167 -3.31 -11.11 7.91
N SER A 168 -4.24 -12.00 8.24
CA SER A 168 -3.94 -13.21 8.99
C SER A 168 -3.65 -14.38 8.04
N HIS A 169 -2.83 -15.30 8.51
CA HIS A 169 -2.69 -16.64 7.93
C HIS A 169 -3.19 -17.65 8.96
N ASP A 170 -3.87 -18.68 8.51
CA ASP A 170 -4.40 -19.76 9.35
C ASP A 170 -3.48 -20.97 9.38
N ALA A 171 -2.48 -21.02 8.50
CA ALA A 171 -1.46 -22.03 8.43
C ALA A 171 -0.15 -21.46 7.89
N GLY A 172 1.00 -22.01 8.32
CA GLY A 172 2.32 -21.67 7.83
C GLY A 172 2.85 -20.33 8.32
N GLU A 173 3.72 -19.71 7.52
CA GLU A 173 4.38 -18.43 7.82
C GLU A 173 4.44 -17.55 6.59
N TRP A 174 4.32 -16.24 6.81
CA TRP A 174 4.44 -15.20 5.79
C TRP A 174 5.49 -14.18 6.18
N ASN A 175 6.54 -14.07 5.37
CA ASN A 175 7.66 -13.16 5.59
C ASN A 175 7.87 -12.25 4.38
N VAL A 176 8.45 -11.07 4.60
CA VAL A 176 8.66 -10.04 3.58
C VAL A 176 10.05 -9.42 3.67
N TYR A 177 10.53 -8.93 2.53
CA TYR A 177 11.73 -8.12 2.40
C TYR A 177 11.40 -6.87 1.60
N TYR A 178 11.29 -5.72 2.29
CA TYR A 178 10.88 -4.48 1.65
C TYR A 178 12.00 -3.88 0.80
N LEU A 179 11.63 -3.42 -0.40
CA LEU A 179 12.45 -2.61 -1.29
C LEU A 179 11.94 -1.16 -1.31
N PHE A 180 10.62 -0.98 -1.39
CA PHE A 180 9.96 0.31 -1.34
C PHE A 180 8.75 0.23 -0.41
N LEU A 181 8.61 1.21 0.46
CA LEU A 181 7.38 1.43 1.23
C LEU A 181 7.19 2.94 1.39
N HIS A 182 6.65 3.54 0.36
CA HIS A 182 6.44 4.98 0.24
C HIS A 182 7.75 5.78 0.49
N ASN A 183 7.75 6.73 1.41
CA ASN A 183 8.94 7.54 1.75
C ASN A 183 9.80 6.92 2.87
N MET A 184 9.67 5.64 3.14
CA MET A 184 10.53 4.96 4.10
C MET A 184 11.82 4.55 3.41
N ASP A 185 12.90 4.65 4.16
CA ASP A 185 14.22 4.31 3.70
C ASP A 185 14.48 2.81 3.85
N PHE A 186 14.83 2.18 2.74
CA PHE A 186 15.30 0.80 2.64
C PHE A 186 16.58 0.72 1.82
N GLU A 187 17.41 1.78 1.86
CA GLU A 187 18.62 1.93 1.05
C GLU A 187 19.50 0.67 1.11
N GLY A 188 19.76 0.14 2.31
CA GLY A 188 20.54 -1.09 2.46
C GLY A 188 19.93 -2.34 1.82
N ASN A 189 18.59 -2.41 1.68
CA ASN A 189 17.92 -3.48 0.95
C ASN A 189 17.99 -3.24 -0.57
N GLN A 190 17.83 -2.00 -0.99
CA GLN A 190 17.91 -1.59 -2.39
C GLN A 190 19.30 -1.79 -2.96
N GLU A 191 20.35 -1.47 -2.20
CA GLU A 191 21.75 -1.71 -2.57
C GLU A 191 22.06 -3.19 -2.85
N ARG A 192 21.34 -4.11 -2.21
CA ARG A 192 21.49 -5.56 -2.44
C ARG A 192 20.68 -6.08 -3.62
N CYS A 193 19.72 -5.30 -4.11
CA CYS A 193 18.82 -5.66 -5.20
C CYS A 193 18.71 -4.53 -6.25
N PRO A 194 19.83 -3.99 -6.74
CA PRO A 194 19.82 -2.80 -7.61
C PRO A 194 19.05 -3.03 -8.91
N VAL A 195 19.21 -4.19 -9.55
CA VAL A 195 18.50 -4.47 -10.81
C VAL A 195 16.99 -4.62 -10.59
N THR A 196 16.59 -5.21 -9.48
CA THR A 196 15.16 -5.29 -9.09
C THR A 196 14.59 -3.89 -8.87
N CYS A 197 15.33 -3.01 -8.18
CA CYS A 197 14.91 -1.64 -7.95
C CYS A 197 14.80 -0.85 -9.25
N ASP A 198 15.79 -0.95 -10.14
CA ASP A 198 15.77 -0.31 -11.46
C ASP A 198 14.56 -0.78 -12.30
N ALA A 199 14.26 -2.07 -12.29
CA ALA A 199 13.10 -2.62 -12.97
C ALA A 199 11.77 -2.09 -12.42
N ILE A 200 11.67 -1.92 -11.08
CA ILE A 200 10.50 -1.33 -10.45
C ILE A 200 10.39 0.15 -10.80
N GLU A 201 11.48 0.91 -10.73
CA GLU A 201 11.49 2.35 -11.01
C GLU A 201 11.16 2.65 -12.48
N ALA A 202 11.51 1.79 -13.40
CA ALA A 202 11.19 1.89 -14.82
C ALA A 202 9.66 1.84 -15.10
N ILE A 203 8.83 1.36 -14.17
CA ILE A 203 7.38 1.26 -14.34
C ILE A 203 6.70 2.63 -14.45
N GLY A 204 7.25 3.69 -13.88
CA GLY A 204 6.76 5.07 -14.03
C GLY A 204 5.39 5.39 -13.38
N THR A 205 4.59 4.37 -13.04
CA THR A 205 3.28 4.49 -12.37
C THR A 205 3.26 3.80 -11.02
N GLN A 206 4.42 3.53 -10.46
CA GLN A 206 4.55 2.83 -9.20
C GLN A 206 3.91 3.60 -8.04
N TYR A 207 3.33 2.83 -7.12
CA TYR A 207 2.69 3.32 -5.90
C TYR A 207 3.69 3.44 -4.73
N HIS A 208 4.98 3.19 -4.99
CA HIS A 208 6.07 3.13 -4.01
C HIS A 208 5.80 2.12 -2.87
N HIS A 209 5.28 0.96 -3.23
CA HIS A 209 5.14 -0.18 -2.35
C HIS A 209 5.58 -1.43 -3.09
N ALA A 210 6.76 -1.96 -2.76
CA ALA A 210 7.30 -3.16 -3.38
C ALA A 210 8.16 -3.95 -2.39
N PHE A 211 8.04 -5.28 -2.43
CA PHE A 211 8.72 -6.19 -1.53
C PHE A 211 8.74 -7.62 -2.08
N PHE A 212 9.75 -8.39 -1.71
CA PHE A 212 9.66 -9.85 -1.85
C PHE A 212 8.77 -10.42 -0.75
N SER A 213 7.85 -11.29 -1.14
CA SER A 213 6.89 -11.97 -0.28
C SER A 213 7.13 -13.47 -0.32
N ALA A 214 7.43 -14.06 0.81
CA ALA A 214 7.70 -15.49 0.94
C ALA A 214 6.64 -16.16 1.83
N LEU A 215 5.98 -17.17 1.27
CA LEU A 215 5.12 -18.09 2.02
C LEU A 215 5.84 -19.40 2.24
N ALA A 216 5.90 -19.84 3.50
CA ALA A 216 6.37 -21.15 3.87
C ALA A 216 5.51 -22.26 3.23
N PRO A 217 5.98 -23.52 3.20
CA PRO A 217 5.16 -24.65 2.79
C PRO A 217 3.83 -24.72 3.54
N GLY A 218 2.75 -25.06 2.84
CA GLY A 218 1.41 -25.20 3.43
C GLY A 218 0.78 -23.91 3.95
N THR A 219 1.24 -22.73 3.53
CA THR A 219 0.72 -21.43 4.01
C THR A 219 -0.54 -21.02 3.26
N HIS A 220 -1.56 -20.61 4.02
CA HIS A 220 -2.77 -19.97 3.50
C HIS A 220 -2.96 -18.58 4.11
N ILE A 221 -2.91 -17.56 3.27
CA ILE A 221 -3.31 -16.20 3.63
C ILE A 221 -4.84 -16.11 3.49
N THR A 222 -5.51 -15.84 4.61
CA THR A 222 -6.98 -15.84 4.68
C THR A 222 -7.62 -14.69 3.92
N LYS A 223 -8.93 -14.80 3.69
CA LYS A 223 -9.74 -13.80 2.99
C LYS A 223 -9.61 -12.43 3.61
N HIS A 224 -9.26 -11.45 2.79
CA HIS A 224 -9.12 -10.06 3.21
C HIS A 224 -9.31 -9.10 2.03
N HIS A 225 -9.32 -7.81 2.33
CA HIS A 225 -9.39 -6.74 1.34
C HIS A 225 -8.21 -5.81 1.52
N GLY A 226 -7.66 -5.32 0.43
CA GLY A 226 -6.76 -4.18 0.47
C GLY A 226 -7.50 -2.91 0.91
N PRO A 227 -6.75 -1.86 1.31
CA PRO A 227 -7.34 -0.65 1.90
C PRO A 227 -8.05 0.25 0.87
N THR A 228 -7.83 0.05 -0.42
CA THR A 228 -8.29 0.98 -1.47
C THR A 228 -8.20 0.36 -2.87
N ASN A 229 -9.05 0.84 -3.80
CA ASN A 229 -8.95 0.54 -5.22
C ASN A 229 -8.14 1.59 -6.02
N LYS A 230 -7.45 2.53 -5.37
CA LYS A 230 -6.64 3.54 -6.07
C LYS A 230 -5.33 2.98 -6.63
N LYS A 231 -5.05 1.72 -6.38
CA LYS A 231 -3.88 0.97 -6.84
C LYS A 231 -4.28 -0.40 -7.34
N LEU A 232 -3.44 -0.96 -8.18
CA LEU A 232 -3.46 -2.38 -8.54
C LEU A 232 -2.22 -3.05 -7.95
N ARG A 233 -2.32 -4.34 -7.67
CA ARG A 233 -1.21 -5.16 -7.17
C ARG A 233 -0.72 -6.10 -8.24
N CYS A 234 0.59 -6.10 -8.45
CA CYS A 234 1.27 -7.04 -9.33
C CYS A 234 2.06 -8.03 -8.49
N HIS A 235 1.91 -9.32 -8.78
CA HIS A 235 2.77 -10.39 -8.33
C HIS A 235 3.61 -10.87 -9.52
N LEU A 236 4.93 -10.79 -9.43
CA LEU A 236 5.85 -11.52 -10.31
C LEU A 236 6.35 -12.75 -9.54
N PRO A 237 5.87 -13.96 -9.84
CA PRO A 237 6.32 -15.19 -9.20
C PRO A 237 7.77 -15.49 -9.54
N LEU A 238 8.63 -15.67 -8.52
CA LEU A 238 10.06 -15.90 -8.65
C LEU A 238 10.48 -17.33 -8.31
N VAL A 239 9.93 -17.89 -7.22
CA VAL A 239 10.11 -19.29 -6.81
C VAL A 239 8.73 -19.82 -6.46
N VAL A 240 8.19 -20.67 -7.31
CA VAL A 240 6.82 -21.15 -7.18
C VAL A 240 6.73 -22.63 -7.54
N PRO A 241 6.38 -23.52 -6.60
CA PRO A 241 6.10 -24.91 -6.90
C PRO A 241 4.97 -25.03 -7.93
N GLU A 242 5.25 -25.75 -9.04
CA GLU A 242 4.35 -25.86 -10.17
C GLU A 242 2.95 -26.38 -9.76
N GLY A 243 1.91 -25.63 -10.15
CA GLY A 243 0.52 -25.98 -9.88
C GLY A 243 0.08 -25.92 -8.41
N LYS A 244 0.96 -25.56 -7.47
CA LYS A 244 0.69 -25.58 -6.03
C LYS A 244 0.35 -24.21 -5.44
N CYS A 245 0.60 -23.13 -6.16
CA CYS A 245 0.40 -21.78 -5.67
C CYS A 245 -0.72 -21.09 -6.41
N ARG A 246 -1.68 -20.57 -5.66
CA ARG A 246 -2.89 -19.95 -6.21
C ARG A 246 -3.18 -18.61 -5.55
N LEU A 247 -3.87 -17.75 -6.28
CA LEU A 247 -4.42 -16.49 -5.84
C LEU A 247 -5.89 -16.41 -6.28
N ARG A 248 -6.80 -16.10 -5.36
CA ARG A 248 -8.20 -15.78 -5.66
C ARG A 248 -8.44 -14.29 -5.46
N ALA A 249 -9.15 -13.67 -6.38
CA ALA A 249 -9.71 -12.33 -6.22
C ALA A 249 -11.17 -12.35 -6.70
N GLY A 250 -12.10 -11.94 -5.85
CA GLY A 250 -13.52 -12.14 -6.10
C GLY A 250 -13.86 -13.64 -6.20
N ASP A 251 -14.50 -14.03 -7.29
CA ASP A 251 -14.84 -15.42 -7.62
C ASP A 251 -13.86 -16.08 -8.61
N GLU A 252 -12.81 -15.36 -9.02
CA GLU A 252 -11.82 -15.85 -9.96
C GLU A 252 -10.55 -16.34 -9.24
N VAL A 253 -9.95 -17.43 -9.75
CA VAL A 253 -8.70 -18.01 -9.23
C VAL A 253 -7.65 -18.05 -10.33
N ARG A 254 -6.42 -17.75 -9.97
CA ARG A 254 -5.23 -17.91 -10.85
C ARG A 254 -4.21 -18.81 -10.18
N THR A 255 -3.66 -19.73 -10.95
CA THR A 255 -2.45 -20.47 -10.58
C THR A 255 -1.26 -19.62 -10.96
N LEU A 256 -0.28 -19.53 -10.07
CA LEU A 256 0.92 -18.74 -10.31
C LEU A 256 1.93 -19.54 -11.12
N GLU A 257 2.55 -18.87 -12.10
CA GLU A 257 3.62 -19.41 -12.94
C GLU A 257 4.86 -18.51 -12.84
N GLU A 258 6.04 -19.10 -12.67
CA GLU A 258 7.30 -18.34 -12.58
C GLU A 258 7.50 -17.45 -13.82
N GLY A 259 7.91 -16.21 -13.59
CA GLY A 259 8.16 -15.22 -14.64
C GLY A 259 6.91 -14.62 -15.30
N LYS A 260 5.70 -15.00 -14.86
CA LYS A 260 4.43 -14.48 -15.40
C LYS A 260 3.72 -13.61 -14.37
N CYS A 261 3.59 -12.33 -14.67
CA CYS A 261 2.90 -11.38 -13.78
C CYS A 261 1.42 -11.70 -13.69
N VAL A 262 0.92 -11.72 -12.44
CA VAL A 262 -0.51 -11.70 -12.12
C VAL A 262 -0.84 -10.33 -11.56
N ILE A 263 -1.69 -9.56 -12.26
CA ILE A 263 -2.11 -8.22 -11.84
C ILE A 263 -3.58 -8.26 -11.46
N PHE A 264 -3.88 -7.77 -10.25
CA PHE A 264 -5.23 -7.80 -9.70
C PHE A 264 -5.54 -6.55 -8.86
N ASP A 265 -6.83 -6.29 -8.68
CA ASP A 265 -7.32 -5.27 -7.76
C ASP A 265 -7.50 -5.88 -6.38
N ASP A 266 -6.57 -5.58 -5.45
CA ASP A 266 -6.59 -6.13 -4.09
C ASP A 266 -7.70 -5.52 -3.22
N SER A 267 -8.47 -4.56 -3.70
CA SER A 267 -9.70 -4.10 -3.05
C SER A 267 -10.84 -5.13 -3.10
N PHE A 268 -10.78 -6.09 -4.03
CA PHE A 268 -11.63 -7.28 -3.99
C PHE A 268 -11.25 -8.17 -2.80
N GLU A 269 -12.22 -8.89 -2.26
CA GLU A 269 -11.91 -9.96 -1.32
C GLU A 269 -10.99 -10.95 -2.02
N HIS A 270 -9.82 -11.18 -1.43
CA HIS A 270 -8.80 -12.06 -1.99
C HIS A 270 -8.11 -12.90 -0.92
N GLU A 271 -7.49 -14.00 -1.36
CA GLU A 271 -6.74 -14.94 -0.55
C GLU A 271 -5.69 -15.64 -1.38
N ALA A 272 -4.66 -16.20 -0.75
CA ALA A 272 -3.54 -16.82 -1.44
C ALA A 272 -3.05 -18.09 -0.73
N TRP A 273 -2.62 -19.06 -1.51
CA TRP A 273 -2.13 -20.35 -1.02
C TRP A 273 -0.77 -20.72 -1.58
N ASN A 274 -0.02 -21.41 -0.74
CA ASN A 274 1.06 -22.29 -1.11
C ASN A 274 0.69 -23.70 -0.61
N ASP A 275 0.12 -24.54 -1.48
CA ASP A 275 -0.32 -25.88 -1.13
C ASP A 275 0.82 -26.92 -1.18
N ASP A 276 2.04 -26.51 -1.50
CA ASP A 276 3.19 -27.40 -1.49
C ASP A 276 3.61 -27.70 -0.04
N PRO A 277 3.82 -28.98 0.33
CA PRO A 277 4.18 -29.34 1.70
C PRO A 277 5.66 -29.14 2.04
N GLU A 278 6.52 -28.92 1.05
CA GLU A 278 7.97 -28.92 1.24
C GLU A 278 8.65 -27.63 0.70
N ALA A 279 8.11 -27.06 -0.37
CA ALA A 279 8.75 -25.94 -1.06
C ALA A 279 8.05 -24.58 -0.75
N PRO A 280 8.83 -23.51 -0.56
CA PRO A 280 8.29 -22.16 -0.37
C PRO A 280 7.77 -21.57 -1.67
N ARG A 281 6.86 -20.58 -1.54
CA ARG A 281 6.48 -19.66 -2.62
C ARG A 281 7.10 -18.30 -2.38
N ILE A 282 7.86 -17.77 -3.35
CA ILE A 282 8.41 -16.42 -3.27
C ILE A 282 8.00 -15.62 -4.51
N VAL A 283 7.42 -14.46 -4.28
CA VAL A 283 7.00 -13.53 -5.35
C VAL A 283 7.53 -12.13 -5.07
N LEU A 284 7.86 -11.39 -6.11
CA LEU A 284 7.97 -9.93 -6.02
C LEU A 284 6.56 -9.35 -6.08
N ILE A 285 6.16 -8.64 -5.04
CA ILE A 285 4.91 -7.88 -4.99
C ILE A 285 5.23 -6.41 -5.18
N LEU A 286 4.52 -5.76 -6.08
CA LEU A 286 4.57 -4.31 -6.25
C LEU A 286 3.19 -3.74 -6.53
N ASP A 287 2.96 -2.51 -6.07
CA ASP A 287 1.73 -1.79 -6.31
C ASP A 287 1.95 -0.66 -7.32
N ILE A 288 0.99 -0.45 -8.20
CA ILE A 288 0.95 0.66 -9.16
C ILE A 288 -0.29 1.51 -8.94
N TRP A 289 -0.24 2.78 -9.26
CA TRP A 289 -1.45 3.61 -9.31
C TRP A 289 -2.43 3.05 -10.32
N HIS A 290 -3.72 3.10 -9.96
CA HIS A 290 -4.78 2.62 -10.85
C HIS A 290 -4.73 3.38 -12.19
N PRO A 291 -4.71 2.70 -13.35
CA PRO A 291 -4.50 3.33 -14.66
C PRO A 291 -5.52 4.42 -15.04
N ASP A 292 -6.72 4.33 -14.48
CA ASP A 292 -7.78 5.31 -14.75
C ASP A 292 -7.64 6.61 -13.96
N LEU A 293 -6.71 6.70 -13.00
CA LEU A 293 -6.46 7.92 -12.25
C LEU A 293 -5.68 8.92 -13.10
N GLN A 294 -6.13 10.18 -13.08
CA GLN A 294 -5.42 11.26 -13.72
C GLN A 294 -4.23 11.73 -12.84
N LYS A 295 -3.19 12.29 -13.46
CA LYS A 295 -1.99 12.77 -12.75
C LYS A 295 -2.28 13.72 -11.58
N LYS A 296 -3.32 14.58 -11.69
CA LYS A 296 -3.71 15.51 -10.61
C LYS A 296 -4.39 14.78 -9.45
N GLU A 297 -5.19 13.75 -9.75
CA GLU A 297 -5.80 12.89 -8.74
C GLU A 297 -4.71 12.14 -7.97
N VAL A 298 -3.77 11.51 -8.69
CA VAL A 298 -2.61 10.82 -8.09
C VAL A 298 -1.83 11.74 -7.17
N LYS A 299 -1.50 12.96 -7.60
CA LYS A 299 -0.75 13.92 -6.77
C LYS A 299 -1.46 14.25 -5.45
N PHE A 300 -2.77 14.42 -5.46
CA PHE A 300 -3.52 14.70 -4.24
C PHE A 300 -3.59 13.48 -3.32
N LEU A 301 -3.89 12.32 -3.87
CA LEU A 301 -4.01 11.08 -3.12
C LEU A 301 -2.66 10.66 -2.52
N ASP A 302 -1.59 10.77 -3.29
CA ASP A 302 -0.21 10.53 -2.83
C ASP A 302 0.18 11.50 -1.71
N TYR A 303 -0.11 12.79 -1.88
CA TYR A 303 0.16 13.80 -0.86
C TYR A 303 -0.48 13.46 0.50
N LEU A 304 -1.77 13.08 0.51
CA LEU A 304 -2.46 12.67 1.74
C LEU A 304 -1.84 11.41 2.35
N GLN A 305 -1.53 10.43 1.52
CA GLN A 305 -0.95 9.18 1.98
C GLN A 305 0.43 9.35 2.59
N GLN A 306 1.29 10.11 1.95
CA GLN A 306 2.63 10.43 2.43
C GLN A 306 2.59 11.15 3.79
N ALA A 307 1.66 12.09 3.95
CA ALA A 307 1.48 12.80 5.19
C ALA A 307 1.03 11.87 6.32
N ALA A 308 0.06 10.98 6.05
CA ALA A 308 -0.43 10.00 7.02
C ALA A 308 0.69 9.08 7.51
N LEU A 309 1.48 8.52 6.61
CA LEU A 309 2.60 7.63 6.96
C LEU A 309 3.69 8.33 7.78
N LYS A 310 4.02 9.59 7.45
CA LYS A 310 4.97 10.38 8.25
C LYS A 310 4.46 10.68 9.66
N ALA A 311 3.17 10.98 9.80
CA ALA A 311 2.55 11.20 11.10
C ALA A 311 2.57 9.94 11.95
N GLU A 312 2.26 8.81 11.35
CA GLU A 312 2.25 7.51 11.99
C GLU A 312 3.65 7.11 12.48
N LYS A 313 4.68 7.26 11.65
CA LYS A 313 6.09 7.05 12.05
C LYS A 313 6.46 7.89 13.26
N LYS A 314 6.09 9.18 13.28
CA LYS A 314 6.35 10.06 14.43
C LYS A 314 5.62 9.61 15.69
N MET A 315 4.37 9.15 15.58
CA MET A 315 3.61 8.66 16.74
C MET A 315 4.24 7.39 17.33
N VAL A 316 4.68 6.46 16.48
CA VAL A 316 5.37 5.26 16.92
C VAL A 316 6.67 5.62 17.65
N GLN A 317 7.51 6.46 17.05
CA GLN A 317 8.76 6.94 17.67
C GLN A 317 8.54 7.64 19.03
N ALA A 318 7.51 8.51 19.10
CA ALA A 318 7.19 9.21 20.35
C ALA A 318 6.71 8.24 21.45
N ARG A 319 5.93 7.22 21.09
CA ARG A 319 5.46 6.19 22.02
C ARG A 319 6.62 5.35 22.55
N ASP A 320 7.56 4.97 21.68
CA ASP A 320 8.71 4.16 22.06
C ASP A 320 9.68 4.96 22.96
N ALA A 321 9.89 6.24 22.65
CA ALA A 321 10.65 7.14 23.53
C ALA A 321 9.99 7.33 24.90
N ALA A 322 8.64 7.40 24.96
CA ALA A 322 7.91 7.54 26.22
C ALA A 322 7.93 6.28 27.10
N LYS A 323 8.09 5.09 26.50
CA LYS A 323 8.22 3.82 27.23
C LYS A 323 9.59 3.62 27.87
N GLY A 324 10.52 4.57 27.70
CA GLY A 324 11.76 4.64 28.47
C GLY A 324 12.76 3.52 28.21
N GLY A 325 12.92 3.05 26.99
CA GLY A 325 13.98 2.09 26.62
C GLY A 325 13.95 0.74 27.33
N ALA A 326 12.84 0.38 28.00
CA ALA A 326 12.81 -0.77 28.90
C ALA A 326 12.28 -2.07 28.27
N GLU A 327 11.78 -2.02 27.02
CA GLU A 327 11.39 -3.23 26.28
C GLU A 327 11.75 -3.08 24.80
N GLU A 328 12.93 -3.55 24.42
CA GLU A 328 13.37 -3.74 23.02
C GLU A 328 12.49 -4.76 22.27
N ASP A 329 11.51 -5.35 22.93
CA ASP A 329 10.69 -6.45 22.44
C ASP A 329 9.22 -6.08 22.14
N SER A 330 8.89 -4.77 22.06
CA SER A 330 7.54 -4.36 21.70
C SER A 330 7.32 -4.46 20.18
N ASP A 331 6.12 -4.91 19.75
CA ASP A 331 5.73 -4.98 18.33
C ASP A 331 5.86 -3.62 17.61
N ALA A 332 5.80 -2.53 18.34
CA ALA A 332 5.99 -1.18 17.82
C ALA A 332 7.46 -0.84 17.57
N ALA A 333 8.38 -1.26 18.45
CA ALA A 333 9.83 -1.15 18.21
C ALA A 333 10.22 -2.02 17.00
N ARG A 334 9.62 -3.19 16.87
CA ARG A 334 9.79 -4.08 15.72
C ARG A 334 9.27 -3.47 14.43
N LEU A 335 8.11 -2.79 14.45
CA LEU A 335 7.58 -2.09 13.29
C LEU A 335 8.46 -0.89 12.91
N THR A 336 8.88 -0.09 13.91
CA THR A 336 9.79 1.05 13.70
C THR A 336 11.15 0.58 13.17
N ALA A 337 11.69 -0.51 13.70
CA ALA A 337 12.89 -1.15 13.18
C ALA A 337 12.65 -1.72 11.76
N ALA A 338 11.48 -2.31 11.49
CA ALA A 338 11.12 -2.76 10.14
C ALA A 338 11.04 -1.61 9.13
N MET A 339 10.68 -0.42 9.60
CA MET A 339 10.55 0.80 8.79
C MET A 339 11.83 1.63 8.76
N ALA A 340 12.78 1.39 9.67
CA ALA A 340 13.98 2.21 9.88
C ALA A 340 15.30 1.48 9.53
N VAL A 341 15.25 0.38 8.77
CA VAL A 341 16.49 -0.31 8.39
C VAL A 341 17.17 0.41 7.23
N GLY A 342 17.79 1.53 7.58
CA GLY A 342 18.91 2.11 6.84
C GLY A 342 20.22 2.00 7.61
N ASP A 343 20.19 1.76 8.93
CA ASP A 343 21.42 1.69 9.72
C ASP A 343 21.74 0.24 10.09
N GLY A 344 22.81 -0.26 9.50
CA GLY A 344 23.33 -1.60 9.44
C GLY A 344 23.68 -2.33 10.75
N GLU A 345 22.93 -2.18 11.82
CA GLU A 345 23.00 -3.10 12.95
C GLU A 345 21.73 -3.95 13.02
N ALA A 346 21.93 -5.22 12.62
CA ALA A 346 20.94 -6.26 12.71
C ALA A 346 20.45 -6.39 14.16
N VAL A 347 19.18 -6.04 14.40
CA VAL A 347 18.49 -6.50 15.59
C VAL A 347 18.31 -8.01 15.41
N GLU A 348 19.18 -8.79 16.05
CA GLU A 348 19.05 -10.24 16.16
C GLU A 348 17.75 -10.56 16.88
N THR A 349 16.73 -10.95 16.11
CA THR A 349 15.54 -11.56 16.68
C THR A 349 15.29 -12.91 16.01
N ARG A 350 15.09 -13.94 16.82
CA ARG A 350 14.81 -15.33 16.43
C ARG A 350 13.64 -15.51 15.44
N LEU A 351 12.89 -14.46 15.17
CA LEU A 351 11.81 -14.41 14.19
C LEU A 351 12.32 -14.45 12.73
N TYR A 352 13.62 -14.22 12.49
CA TYR A 352 14.22 -14.23 11.15
C TYR A 352 14.78 -15.56 10.74
N ASP A 353 15.08 -16.43 11.70
CA ASP A 353 15.64 -17.75 11.42
C ASP A 353 14.72 -18.58 10.51
N ASN A 354 13.41 -18.40 10.62
CA ASN A 354 12.43 -19.16 9.85
C ASN A 354 12.40 -18.79 8.37
N PHE A 355 12.54 -17.49 8.01
CA PHE A 355 12.58 -17.09 6.59
C PHE A 355 13.84 -17.63 5.90
N PHE A 356 14.98 -17.60 6.58
CA PHE A 356 16.23 -18.16 6.07
C PHE A 356 16.12 -19.66 5.87
N THR A 357 15.46 -20.35 6.78
CA THR A 357 15.17 -21.77 6.63
C THR A 357 14.32 -22.01 5.38
N VAL A 358 13.32 -21.15 5.12
CA VAL A 358 12.44 -21.23 3.94
C VAL A 358 13.22 -20.95 2.66
N ILE A 359 14.05 -19.89 2.60
CA ILE A 359 14.89 -19.61 1.41
C ILE A 359 15.98 -20.66 1.21
N GLN A 360 16.58 -21.17 2.30
CA GLN A 360 17.60 -22.22 2.22
C GLN A 360 17.04 -23.55 1.73
N ALA A 361 15.76 -23.83 2.02
CA ALA A 361 15.04 -25.01 1.53
C ALA A 361 14.57 -24.88 0.07
N ALA A 362 14.62 -23.67 -0.52
CA ALA A 362 14.33 -23.52 -1.95
C ALA A 362 15.35 -24.35 -2.75
N PRO A 363 14.90 -25.18 -3.70
CA PRO A 363 15.80 -26.03 -4.46
C PRO A 363 16.88 -25.19 -5.14
N ASP A 364 18.10 -25.71 -5.17
CA ASP A 364 19.18 -25.13 -5.98
C ASP A 364 18.79 -25.27 -7.44
N PHE A 365 18.25 -24.22 -8.02
CA PHE A 365 18.18 -24.09 -9.47
C PHE A 365 19.58 -23.75 -9.98
N GLY A 366 20.49 -24.74 -9.85
CA GLY A 366 21.81 -24.69 -10.44
C GLY A 366 21.65 -24.62 -11.94
N GLY A 367 22.17 -23.59 -12.53
CA GLY A 367 22.33 -23.51 -13.96
C GLY A 367 23.16 -24.70 -14.45
N SER A 368 22.61 -25.45 -15.36
CA SER A 368 23.36 -26.29 -16.31
C SER A 368 23.61 -25.49 -17.57
#